data_afd23d4831fc85846d7b42e9dd6514f0
#
_entry.id   afd23d4831fc85846d7b42e9dd6514f0
#
_cell.length_a   1.000
_cell.length_b   1.000
_cell.length_c   1.000
_cell.angle_alpha   90.00
_cell.angle_beta   90.00
_cell.angle_gamma   90.00
#
_symmetry.space_group_name_H-M   'P 1'
#
loop_
_entity.id
_entity.type
_entity.pdbx_description
1 polymer ?
#
loop_
_entity_poly.entity_id
_entity_poly.type
_entity_poly.pdbx_seq_one_letter_code
_entity_poly.pdbx_strand_id
1 'polypeptide(L)'
;MSKKVVLAGACRTAIGKMGGALSTTPAPKLGSIVIEEALKRAGVPKDAVDHVYMGCVIQAGLGQNVARQASLKAGLPIETPAVTVNVVCGSGLNCVNMAAQMIQAGDADIVVAGGMENMSMAPYAAMNARFGYRMNNGKLVDTMVNDALWDAFNDYHMIKTADNICEQWGLTREELDAFAANSQQKAAAAQESGAFDTEIVPVMVKKKKETIEFKKDEGPRPGTTVETLAKLRTINPGGFVTAGNASGINDGAAAIVVMSEEKAKELGVKPMATFVAGALAGVDPSIMGIGPVASTKKVMAKTGMKIEDFDIIEANEAFAAQSVAVGKDLGIDTEKQLNPNGGAIALGHPVGASGCRILVTLLHEMQARGAKTGLATLCIGGGMGCSTIVKIED
;
A
#
# COMPACT_ATOMS: atom_id res chain seq x y z
N MET A 1 1.51 -7.08 -31.29
CA MET A 1 1.96 -6.07 -30.28
C MET A 1 1.14 -6.32 -29.02
N SER A 2 1.73 -6.18 -27.82
CA SER A 2 0.95 -6.29 -26.56
C SER A 2 -0.03 -5.13 -26.47
N LYS A 3 -1.21 -5.38 -25.87
CA LYS A 3 -2.21 -4.32 -25.63
C LYS A 3 -1.61 -3.21 -24.75
N LYS A 4 -1.89 -1.96 -25.08
CA LYS A 4 -1.58 -0.82 -24.22
C LYS A 4 -2.56 -0.81 -23.04
N VAL A 5 -2.04 -0.62 -21.84
CA VAL A 5 -2.82 -0.69 -20.59
C VAL A 5 -2.93 0.69 -19.97
N VAL A 6 -4.12 1.05 -19.55
CA VAL A 6 -4.43 2.33 -18.90
C VAL A 6 -5.06 2.12 -17.52
N LEU A 7 -4.93 3.12 -16.67
CA LEU A 7 -5.43 3.16 -15.29
C LEU A 7 -6.51 4.23 -15.17
N ALA A 8 -7.61 3.91 -14.51
CA ALA A 8 -8.73 4.82 -14.32
C ALA A 8 -9.39 4.63 -12.94
N GLY A 9 -10.15 5.61 -12.49
CA GLY A 9 -11.02 5.52 -11.34
C GLY A 9 -10.33 5.24 -10.01
N ALA A 10 -9.04 5.55 -9.90
CA ALA A 10 -8.25 5.30 -8.70
C ALA A 10 -8.86 5.96 -7.45
N CYS A 11 -9.04 5.18 -6.37
CA CYS A 11 -9.54 5.68 -5.10
C CYS A 11 -9.05 4.85 -3.92
N ARG A 12 -9.12 5.43 -2.72
CA ARG A 12 -8.82 4.78 -1.45
C ARG A 12 -9.79 5.17 -0.35
N THR A 13 -9.91 4.39 0.69
CA THR A 13 -10.49 4.86 1.95
C THR A 13 -9.53 5.83 2.65
N ALA A 14 -10.03 6.65 3.55
CA ALA A 14 -9.17 7.20 4.58
C ALA A 14 -8.56 6.05 5.40
N ILE A 15 -7.36 6.26 5.94
CA ILE A 15 -6.61 5.25 6.69
C ILE A 15 -6.95 5.38 8.18
N GLY A 16 -7.47 4.29 8.76
CA GLY A 16 -7.74 4.16 10.17
C GLY A 16 -6.50 3.72 10.94
N LYS A 17 -6.34 4.20 12.17
CA LYS A 17 -5.34 3.69 13.11
C LYS A 17 -5.85 2.43 13.80
N MET A 18 -4.95 1.66 14.40
CA MET A 18 -5.30 0.50 15.23
C MET A 18 -6.32 0.87 16.31
N GLY A 19 -7.43 0.15 16.35
CA GLY A 19 -8.54 0.45 17.26
C GLY A 19 -9.30 1.74 16.95
N GLY A 20 -9.03 2.38 15.79
CA GLY A 20 -9.67 3.61 15.34
C GLY A 20 -11.02 3.41 14.67
N ALA A 21 -11.42 4.37 13.83
CA ALA A 21 -12.76 4.42 13.24
C ALA A 21 -13.11 3.20 12.37
N LEU A 22 -12.12 2.62 11.67
CA LEU A 22 -12.31 1.45 10.81
C LEU A 22 -12.17 0.10 11.52
N SER A 23 -11.79 0.07 12.80
CA SER A 23 -11.39 -1.14 13.53
C SER A 23 -12.44 -2.26 13.58
N THR A 24 -13.71 -1.95 13.32
CA THR A 24 -14.81 -2.93 13.28
C THR A 24 -15.37 -3.18 11.89
N THR A 25 -14.74 -2.63 10.85
CA THR A 25 -15.17 -2.79 9.47
C THR A 25 -14.29 -3.84 8.78
N PRO A 26 -14.80 -5.06 8.49
CA PRO A 26 -13.99 -6.13 7.92
C PRO A 26 -13.33 -5.74 6.59
N ALA A 27 -12.11 -6.23 6.35
CA ALA A 27 -11.37 -5.93 5.12
C ALA A 27 -12.18 -6.15 3.83
N PRO A 28 -12.96 -7.26 3.65
CA PRO A 28 -13.79 -7.42 2.46
C PRO A 28 -14.88 -6.35 2.29
N LYS A 29 -15.34 -5.72 3.38
CA LYS A 29 -16.28 -4.59 3.30
C LYS A 29 -15.55 -3.32 2.85
N LEU A 30 -14.35 -3.04 3.38
CA LEU A 30 -13.53 -1.92 2.90
C LEU A 30 -13.19 -2.10 1.42
N GLY A 31 -12.79 -3.30 1.02
CA GLY A 31 -12.53 -3.65 -0.38
C GLY A 31 -13.74 -3.43 -1.29
N SER A 32 -14.94 -3.80 -0.84
CA SER A 32 -16.15 -3.60 -1.65
C SER A 32 -16.45 -2.12 -1.93
N ILE A 33 -16.19 -1.24 -0.97
CA ILE A 33 -16.40 0.20 -1.11
C ILE A 33 -15.47 0.80 -2.17
N VAL A 34 -14.19 0.46 -2.13
CA VAL A 34 -13.23 1.00 -3.11
C VAL A 34 -13.40 0.38 -4.50
N ILE A 35 -13.80 -0.89 -4.62
CA ILE A 35 -14.13 -1.52 -5.91
C ILE A 35 -15.32 -0.79 -6.56
N GLU A 36 -16.41 -0.61 -5.81
CA GLU A 36 -17.60 0.08 -6.31
C GLU A 36 -17.31 1.52 -6.71
N GLU A 37 -16.59 2.26 -5.89
CA GLU A 37 -16.24 3.65 -6.17
C GLU A 37 -15.26 3.77 -7.35
N ALA A 38 -14.28 2.88 -7.47
CA ALA A 38 -13.35 2.89 -8.60
C ALA A 38 -14.06 2.71 -9.94
N LEU A 39 -14.99 1.76 -10.02
CA LEU A 39 -15.82 1.54 -11.23
C LEU A 39 -16.71 2.74 -11.52
N LYS A 40 -17.33 3.33 -10.50
CA LYS A 40 -18.16 4.53 -10.62
C LYS A 40 -17.35 5.72 -11.14
N ARG A 41 -16.16 5.98 -10.59
CA ARG A 41 -15.26 7.07 -11.03
C ARG A 41 -14.77 6.87 -12.45
N ALA A 42 -14.47 5.62 -12.81
CA ALA A 42 -14.07 5.28 -14.17
C ALA A 42 -15.22 5.31 -15.17
N GLY A 43 -16.49 5.29 -14.72
CA GLY A 43 -17.65 5.15 -15.59
C GLY A 43 -17.77 3.75 -16.23
N VAL A 44 -17.18 2.71 -15.59
CA VAL A 44 -17.18 1.33 -16.09
C VAL A 44 -18.38 0.56 -15.51
N PRO A 45 -19.23 -0.05 -16.34
CA PRO A 45 -20.29 -0.93 -15.88
C PRO A 45 -19.75 -2.15 -15.12
N LYS A 46 -20.44 -2.58 -14.06
CA LYS A 46 -20.02 -3.70 -13.22
C LYS A 46 -19.94 -5.03 -13.98
N ASP A 47 -20.82 -5.21 -14.97
CA ASP A 47 -20.89 -6.40 -15.84
C ASP A 47 -19.83 -6.43 -16.95
N ALA A 48 -19.11 -5.33 -17.16
CA ALA A 48 -17.97 -5.28 -18.09
C ALA A 48 -16.64 -5.73 -17.47
N VAL A 49 -16.62 -6.03 -16.15
CA VAL A 49 -15.38 -6.41 -15.46
C VAL A 49 -15.09 -7.90 -15.66
N ASP A 50 -13.94 -8.20 -16.26
CA ASP A 50 -13.51 -9.57 -16.52
C ASP A 50 -12.92 -10.26 -15.28
N HIS A 51 -12.22 -9.52 -14.41
CA HIS A 51 -11.51 -10.10 -13.27
C HIS A 51 -11.28 -9.11 -12.13
N VAL A 52 -11.09 -9.63 -10.90
CA VAL A 52 -10.75 -8.82 -9.73
C VAL A 52 -9.51 -9.40 -9.03
N TYR A 53 -8.48 -8.58 -8.82
CA TYR A 53 -7.34 -8.88 -7.96
C TYR A 53 -7.33 -7.97 -6.74
N MET A 54 -7.43 -8.54 -5.53
CA MET A 54 -7.33 -7.77 -4.29
C MET A 54 -6.27 -8.34 -3.37
N GLY A 55 -5.32 -7.50 -2.96
CA GLY A 55 -4.35 -7.80 -1.93
C GLY A 55 -5.01 -7.88 -0.54
N CYS A 56 -4.66 -8.91 0.23
CA CYS A 56 -5.00 -9.01 1.65
C CYS A 56 -4.03 -9.98 2.31
N VAL A 57 -3.37 -9.57 3.38
CA VAL A 57 -2.32 -10.35 4.05
C VAL A 57 -2.90 -11.13 5.22
N ILE A 58 -3.62 -10.47 6.11
CA ILE A 58 -4.18 -11.06 7.32
C ILE A 58 -5.59 -11.56 7.04
N GLN A 59 -5.69 -12.81 6.58
CA GLN A 59 -6.95 -13.40 6.12
C GLN A 59 -7.62 -14.31 7.15
N ALA A 60 -6.93 -14.63 8.25
CA ALA A 60 -7.46 -15.54 9.27
C ALA A 60 -8.81 -15.03 9.83
N GLY A 61 -9.81 -15.90 9.86
CA GLY A 61 -11.14 -15.57 10.39
C GLY A 61 -12.05 -14.76 9.45
N LEU A 62 -11.59 -14.32 8.27
CA LEU A 62 -12.41 -13.55 7.32
C LEU A 62 -13.25 -14.43 6.38
N GLY A 63 -13.09 -15.74 6.42
CA GLY A 63 -13.77 -16.69 5.54
C GLY A 63 -13.03 -16.93 4.23
N GLN A 64 -13.72 -17.57 3.27
CA GLN A 64 -13.12 -17.94 2.00
C GLN A 64 -12.89 -16.74 1.09
N ASN A 65 -11.78 -16.71 0.37
CA ASN A 65 -11.44 -15.79 -0.72
C ASN A 65 -11.99 -14.36 -0.51
N VAL A 66 -11.29 -13.59 0.28
CA VAL A 66 -11.73 -12.25 0.70
C VAL A 66 -11.89 -11.28 -0.49
N ALA A 67 -11.13 -11.47 -1.59
CA ALA A 67 -11.32 -10.71 -2.82
C ALA A 67 -12.68 -11.03 -3.48
N ARG A 68 -13.08 -12.30 -3.50
CA ARG A 68 -14.39 -12.72 -4.01
C ARG A 68 -15.53 -12.13 -3.17
N GLN A 69 -15.35 -12.12 -1.84
CA GLN A 69 -16.33 -11.48 -0.95
C GLN A 69 -16.46 -9.97 -1.24
N ALA A 70 -15.34 -9.27 -1.43
CA ALA A 70 -15.33 -7.85 -1.76
C ALA A 70 -16.00 -7.57 -3.11
N SER A 71 -15.68 -8.35 -4.15
CA SER A 71 -16.25 -8.26 -5.49
C SER A 71 -17.78 -8.38 -5.48
N LEU A 72 -18.31 -9.43 -4.87
CA LEU A 72 -19.76 -9.65 -4.79
C LEU A 72 -20.47 -8.61 -3.92
N LYS A 73 -19.85 -8.17 -2.81
CA LYS A 73 -20.37 -7.08 -1.99
C LYS A 73 -20.37 -5.73 -2.71
N ALA A 74 -19.48 -5.52 -3.67
CA ALA A 74 -19.48 -4.35 -4.55
C ALA A 74 -20.55 -4.42 -5.65
N GLY A 75 -21.24 -5.56 -5.77
CA GLY A 75 -22.31 -5.81 -6.72
C GLY A 75 -21.84 -6.20 -8.13
N LEU A 76 -20.63 -6.77 -8.27
CA LEU A 76 -20.20 -7.37 -9.52
C LEU A 76 -20.97 -8.69 -9.76
N PRO A 77 -21.13 -9.10 -11.04
CA PRO A 77 -21.76 -10.37 -11.41
C PRO A 77 -21.08 -11.59 -10.76
N ILE A 78 -21.84 -12.65 -10.58
CA ILE A 78 -21.31 -13.92 -10.05
C ILE A 78 -20.34 -14.60 -11.02
N GLU A 79 -20.41 -14.27 -12.28
CA GLU A 79 -19.54 -14.74 -13.34
C GLU A 79 -18.13 -14.12 -13.28
N THR A 80 -17.99 -12.90 -12.71
CA THR A 80 -16.70 -12.23 -12.59
C THR A 80 -15.83 -12.91 -11.54
N PRO A 81 -14.74 -13.63 -11.90
CA PRO A 81 -13.86 -14.28 -10.95
C PRO A 81 -13.04 -13.25 -10.14
N ALA A 82 -12.59 -13.68 -8.96
CA ALA A 82 -11.75 -12.85 -8.10
C ALA A 82 -10.67 -13.67 -7.40
N VAL A 83 -9.47 -13.10 -7.25
CA VAL A 83 -8.32 -13.73 -6.61
C VAL A 83 -7.76 -12.85 -5.51
N THR A 84 -7.56 -13.43 -4.33
CA THR A 84 -6.84 -12.77 -3.23
C THR A 84 -5.35 -13.00 -3.38
N VAL A 85 -4.58 -11.92 -3.39
CA VAL A 85 -3.12 -11.92 -3.55
C VAL A 85 -2.46 -11.62 -2.21
N ASN A 86 -1.46 -12.41 -1.86
CA ASN A 86 -0.59 -12.15 -0.71
C ASN A 86 0.88 -12.16 -1.15
N VAL A 87 1.45 -10.97 -1.26
CA VAL A 87 2.88 -10.68 -1.37
C VAL A 87 3.21 -9.66 -0.28
N VAL A 88 2.75 -9.91 0.94
CA VAL A 88 2.87 -9.03 2.11
C VAL A 88 2.56 -7.57 1.71
N CYS A 89 3.44 -6.60 2.03
CA CYS A 89 3.22 -5.17 1.74
C CYS A 89 3.01 -4.85 0.25
N GLY A 90 3.59 -5.65 -0.65
CA GLY A 90 3.51 -5.47 -2.09
C GLY A 90 2.19 -5.91 -2.73
N SER A 91 1.30 -6.56 -1.98
CA SER A 91 0.09 -7.21 -2.51
C SER A 91 -0.74 -6.28 -3.40
N GLY A 92 -1.06 -5.09 -2.91
CA GLY A 92 -1.91 -4.14 -3.65
C GLY A 92 -1.29 -3.61 -4.94
N LEU A 93 0.01 -3.32 -4.95
CA LEU A 93 0.71 -2.86 -6.17
C LEU A 93 0.92 -4.00 -7.16
N ASN A 94 1.23 -5.20 -6.64
CA ASN A 94 1.39 -6.38 -7.49
C ASN A 94 0.06 -6.80 -8.14
N CYS A 95 -1.09 -6.57 -7.50
CA CYS A 95 -2.40 -6.75 -8.14
C CYS A 95 -2.52 -5.92 -9.41
N VAL A 96 -2.05 -4.66 -9.42
CA VAL A 96 -2.04 -3.81 -10.62
C VAL A 96 -1.09 -4.35 -11.68
N ASN A 97 0.12 -4.77 -11.27
CA ASN A 97 1.08 -5.37 -12.19
C ASN A 97 0.53 -6.67 -12.84
N MET A 98 -0.12 -7.53 -12.06
CA MET A 98 -0.76 -8.77 -12.56
C MET A 98 -1.94 -8.45 -13.48
N ALA A 99 -2.77 -7.47 -13.16
CA ALA A 99 -3.87 -7.01 -14.00
C ALA A 99 -3.36 -6.52 -15.36
N ALA A 100 -2.30 -5.71 -15.35
CA ALA A 100 -1.66 -5.24 -16.59
C ALA A 100 -1.11 -6.42 -17.42
N GLN A 101 -0.45 -7.38 -16.78
CA GLN A 101 0.05 -8.59 -17.45
C GLN A 101 -1.08 -9.42 -18.07
N MET A 102 -2.20 -9.61 -17.38
CA MET A 102 -3.36 -10.33 -17.86
C MET A 102 -3.97 -9.68 -19.12
N ILE A 103 -4.09 -8.34 -19.09
CA ILE A 103 -4.57 -7.55 -20.24
C ILE A 103 -3.58 -7.64 -21.41
N GLN A 104 -2.28 -7.53 -21.15
CA GLN A 104 -1.23 -7.63 -22.16
C GLN A 104 -1.16 -9.03 -22.80
N ALA A 105 -1.49 -10.08 -22.04
CA ALA A 105 -1.60 -11.45 -22.54
C ALA A 105 -2.86 -11.67 -23.41
N GLY A 106 -3.87 -10.82 -23.27
CA GLY A 106 -5.13 -10.91 -24.01
C GLY A 106 -6.22 -11.70 -23.30
N ASP A 107 -6.00 -12.07 -22.03
CA ASP A 107 -6.96 -12.88 -21.25
C ASP A 107 -8.07 -12.02 -20.60
N ALA A 108 -7.91 -10.70 -20.59
CA ALA A 108 -8.90 -9.74 -20.09
C ALA A 108 -8.76 -8.38 -20.80
N ASP A 109 -9.79 -7.56 -20.69
CA ASP A 109 -9.80 -6.16 -21.10
C ASP A 109 -10.01 -5.19 -19.94
N ILE A 110 -10.75 -5.60 -18.90
CA ILE A 110 -11.03 -4.78 -17.72
C ILE A 110 -10.81 -5.60 -16.44
N VAL A 111 -9.89 -5.17 -15.62
CA VAL A 111 -9.57 -5.80 -14.32
C VAL A 111 -9.65 -4.74 -13.21
N VAL A 112 -10.36 -5.02 -12.13
CA VAL A 112 -10.25 -4.20 -10.92
C VAL A 112 -9.10 -4.76 -10.08
N ALA A 113 -8.13 -3.90 -9.79
CA ALA A 113 -6.95 -4.25 -9.00
C ALA A 113 -6.84 -3.36 -7.76
N GLY A 114 -6.48 -3.94 -6.62
CA GLY A 114 -6.36 -3.17 -5.40
C GLY A 114 -5.85 -3.96 -4.21
N GLY A 115 -6.16 -3.46 -3.02
CA GLY A 115 -5.86 -4.12 -1.78
C GLY A 115 -6.73 -3.61 -0.64
N MET A 116 -6.86 -4.43 0.38
CA MET A 116 -7.67 -4.18 1.57
C MET A 116 -7.01 -4.83 2.77
N GLU A 117 -7.04 -4.17 3.90
CA GLU A 117 -6.54 -4.71 5.16
C GLU A 117 -7.30 -4.13 6.34
N ASN A 118 -7.57 -4.96 7.33
CA ASN A 118 -7.97 -4.50 8.65
C ASN A 118 -7.10 -5.22 9.68
N MET A 119 -6.01 -4.56 10.07
CA MET A 119 -5.06 -5.10 11.03
C MET A 119 -5.64 -5.10 12.46
N SER A 120 -6.56 -4.18 12.75
CA SER A 120 -7.26 -4.11 14.04
C SER A 120 -8.11 -5.35 14.33
N MET A 121 -8.59 -6.06 13.29
CA MET A 121 -9.43 -7.26 13.43
C MET A 121 -8.64 -8.58 13.35
N ALA A 122 -7.32 -8.52 13.27
CA ALA A 122 -6.49 -9.72 13.23
C ALA A 122 -6.75 -10.62 14.45
N PRO A 123 -7.12 -11.89 14.27
CA PRO A 123 -7.42 -12.77 15.38
C PRO A 123 -6.15 -13.32 16.03
N TYR A 124 -6.30 -13.85 17.22
CA TYR A 124 -5.30 -14.72 17.84
C TYR A 124 -5.58 -16.18 17.50
N ALA A 125 -4.55 -16.94 17.13
CA ALA A 125 -4.63 -18.34 16.78
C ALA A 125 -4.10 -19.24 17.90
N ALA A 126 -4.88 -20.28 18.24
CA ALA A 126 -4.46 -21.34 19.15
C ALA A 126 -3.92 -22.52 18.33
N MET A 127 -2.63 -22.52 17.98
CA MET A 127 -2.02 -23.39 16.96
C MET A 127 -2.24 -24.90 17.18
N ASN A 128 -2.21 -25.36 18.43
CA ASN A 128 -2.35 -26.78 18.76
C ASN A 128 -3.78 -27.18 19.19
N ALA A 129 -4.74 -26.26 19.17
CA ALA A 129 -6.08 -26.49 19.71
C ALA A 129 -6.84 -27.61 18.95
N ARG A 130 -6.59 -27.80 17.64
CA ARG A 130 -7.24 -28.85 16.83
C ARG A 130 -7.03 -30.25 17.37
N PHE A 131 -5.87 -30.51 17.95
CA PHE A 131 -5.50 -31.82 18.51
C PHE A 131 -5.58 -31.86 20.05
N GLY A 132 -5.98 -30.74 20.67
CA GLY A 132 -6.08 -30.54 22.12
C GLY A 132 -4.74 -30.23 22.81
N TYR A 133 -4.83 -29.50 23.89
CA TYR A 133 -3.69 -29.26 24.81
C TYR A 133 -3.71 -30.38 25.86
N ARG A 134 -2.87 -31.39 25.67
CA ARG A 134 -2.89 -32.59 26.52
C ARG A 134 -2.26 -32.33 27.91
N MET A 135 -1.28 -31.43 27.99
CA MET A 135 -0.56 -31.09 29.25
C MET A 135 0.13 -29.72 29.07
N ASN A 136 0.27 -28.98 30.14
CA ASN A 136 0.85 -27.63 30.21
C ASN A 136 -0.01 -26.54 29.55
N ASN A 137 0.45 -25.28 29.64
CA ASN A 137 -0.25 -24.11 29.11
C ASN A 137 -0.15 -24.05 27.58
N GLY A 138 -1.24 -23.61 26.94
CA GLY A 138 -1.26 -23.26 25.51
C GLY A 138 -0.86 -21.79 25.30
N LYS A 139 -0.29 -21.50 24.14
CA LYS A 139 -0.03 -20.12 23.69
C LYS A 139 -1.06 -19.69 22.64
N LEU A 140 -1.47 -18.43 22.70
CA LEU A 140 -2.15 -17.75 21.61
C LEU A 140 -1.12 -16.98 20.80
N VAL A 141 -1.19 -17.13 19.47
CA VAL A 141 -0.33 -16.44 18.51
C VAL A 141 -1.10 -15.26 17.92
N ASP A 142 -0.57 -14.06 18.03
CA ASP A 142 -1.09 -12.88 17.36
C ASP A 142 -0.83 -13.00 15.86
N THR A 143 -1.88 -13.20 15.05
CA THR A 143 -1.74 -13.40 13.60
C THR A 143 -1.31 -12.12 12.88
N MET A 144 -1.57 -10.94 13.44
CA MET A 144 -1.07 -9.68 12.89
C MET A 144 0.47 -9.64 12.93
N VAL A 145 1.03 -10.00 14.07
CA VAL A 145 2.48 -10.02 14.25
C VAL A 145 3.09 -11.19 13.46
N ASN A 146 2.57 -12.40 13.64
CA ASN A 146 3.14 -13.61 13.06
C ASN A 146 3.12 -13.62 11.52
N ASP A 147 2.01 -13.18 10.92
CA ASP A 147 1.76 -13.34 9.48
C ASP A 147 2.15 -12.09 8.67
N ALA A 148 2.28 -10.92 9.31
CA ALA A 148 2.59 -9.67 8.63
C ALA A 148 3.85 -8.94 9.11
N LEU A 149 4.22 -9.06 10.38
CA LEU A 149 5.27 -8.24 11.01
C LEU A 149 6.48 -9.04 11.53
N TRP A 150 6.46 -10.37 11.36
CA TRP A 150 7.54 -11.26 11.78
C TRP A 150 8.33 -11.78 10.60
N ASP A 151 9.66 -11.69 10.68
CA ASP A 151 10.53 -12.30 9.69
C ASP A 151 10.62 -13.82 9.97
N ALA A 152 9.99 -14.61 9.12
CA ALA A 152 9.94 -16.06 9.24
C ALA A 152 11.28 -16.75 8.98
N PHE A 153 12.26 -16.06 8.41
CA PHE A 153 13.58 -16.63 8.07
C PHE A 153 14.60 -16.42 9.19
N ASN A 154 14.55 -15.25 9.84
CA ASN A 154 15.50 -14.86 10.87
C ASN A 154 14.89 -14.85 12.28
N ASP A 155 13.61 -15.18 12.41
CA ASP A 155 12.86 -15.31 13.67
C ASP A 155 12.89 -14.06 14.55
N TYR A 156 12.60 -12.89 13.96
CA TYR A 156 12.47 -11.62 14.66
C TYR A 156 11.45 -10.67 14.01
N HIS A 157 11.06 -9.63 14.74
CA HIS A 157 10.14 -8.62 14.24
C HIS A 157 10.78 -7.77 13.13
N MET A 158 9.98 -7.32 12.13
CA MET A 158 10.41 -6.47 11.00
C MET A 158 11.20 -5.22 11.44
N ILE A 159 10.99 -4.73 12.66
CA ILE A 159 11.76 -3.61 13.25
C ILE A 159 13.27 -3.92 13.23
N LYS A 160 13.69 -5.18 13.49
CA LYS A 160 15.12 -5.54 13.46
C LYS A 160 15.71 -5.42 12.06
N THR A 161 14.93 -5.68 11.02
CA THR A 161 15.41 -5.47 9.64
C THR A 161 15.73 -4.00 9.36
N ALA A 162 14.97 -3.07 9.96
CA ALA A 162 15.24 -1.64 9.84
C ALA A 162 16.48 -1.22 10.65
N ASP A 163 16.69 -1.77 11.87
CA ASP A 163 17.92 -1.56 12.62
C ASP A 163 19.14 -2.11 11.86
N ASN A 164 19.03 -3.28 11.19
CA ASN A 164 20.09 -3.84 10.36
C ASN A 164 20.46 -2.91 9.20
N ILE A 165 19.48 -2.26 8.58
CA ILE A 165 19.74 -1.25 7.53
C ILE A 165 20.49 -0.07 8.11
N CYS A 166 20.13 0.43 9.30
CA CYS A 166 20.86 1.52 9.95
C CYS A 166 22.33 1.14 10.18
N GLU A 167 22.58 -0.05 10.71
CA GLU A 167 23.93 -0.56 10.95
C GLU A 167 24.73 -0.66 9.64
N GLN A 168 24.13 -1.20 8.59
CA GLN A 168 24.82 -1.47 7.31
C GLN A 168 25.03 -0.20 6.47
N TRP A 169 24.10 0.76 6.49
CA TRP A 169 24.19 2.03 5.73
C TRP A 169 24.77 3.18 6.57
N GLY A 170 25.13 2.94 7.84
CA GLY A 170 25.67 3.96 8.73
C GLY A 170 24.69 5.11 8.99
N LEU A 171 23.39 4.80 9.09
CA LEU A 171 22.36 5.82 9.32
C LEU A 171 22.28 6.21 10.80
N THR A 172 22.01 7.47 11.06
CA THR A 172 21.86 7.99 12.42
C THR A 172 20.39 8.14 12.81
N ARG A 173 20.13 8.17 14.11
CA ARG A 173 18.79 8.41 14.65
C ARG A 173 18.24 9.76 14.21
N GLU A 174 19.09 10.77 14.12
CA GLU A 174 18.76 12.13 13.71
C GLU A 174 18.27 12.17 12.25
N GLU A 175 18.94 11.45 11.34
CA GLU A 175 18.48 11.31 9.95
C GLU A 175 17.09 10.69 9.87
N LEU A 176 16.83 9.64 10.66
CA LEU A 176 15.53 8.96 10.67
C LEU A 176 14.42 9.88 11.21
N ASP A 177 14.68 10.57 12.31
CA ASP A 177 13.71 11.47 12.92
C ASP A 177 13.45 12.70 12.05
N ALA A 178 14.47 13.21 11.34
CA ALA A 178 14.30 14.30 10.36
C ALA A 178 13.40 13.86 9.21
N PHE A 179 13.63 12.66 8.65
CA PHE A 179 12.77 12.10 7.61
C PHE A 179 11.33 11.92 8.09
N ALA A 180 11.14 11.36 9.27
CA ALA A 180 9.82 11.12 9.86
C ALA A 180 9.06 12.42 10.17
N ALA A 181 9.74 13.43 10.69
CA ALA A 181 9.16 14.76 10.92
C ALA A 181 8.70 15.42 9.61
N ASN A 182 9.52 15.33 8.56
CA ASN A 182 9.17 15.84 7.23
C ASN A 182 7.93 15.13 6.66
N SER A 183 7.86 13.79 6.75
CA SER A 183 6.67 13.02 6.33
C SER A 183 5.41 13.47 7.06
N GLN A 184 5.48 13.65 8.38
CA GLN A 184 4.37 14.13 9.21
C GLN A 184 3.92 15.54 8.82
N GLN A 185 4.85 16.45 8.60
CA GLN A 185 4.57 17.83 8.22
C GLN A 185 3.94 17.93 6.83
N LYS A 186 4.48 17.19 5.84
CA LYS A 186 3.90 17.08 4.50
C LYS A 186 2.47 16.53 4.55
N ALA A 187 2.24 15.43 5.28
CA ALA A 187 0.92 14.82 5.39
C ALA A 187 -0.10 15.72 6.11
N ALA A 188 0.31 16.43 7.14
CA ALA A 188 -0.55 17.39 7.83
C ALA A 188 -0.95 18.56 6.91
N ALA A 189 0.01 19.13 6.17
CA ALA A 189 -0.25 20.20 5.21
C ALA A 189 -1.15 19.72 4.06
N ALA A 190 -0.90 18.53 3.50
CA ALA A 190 -1.74 17.94 2.46
C ALA A 190 -3.17 17.71 2.94
N GLN A 191 -3.34 17.23 4.17
CA GLN A 191 -4.66 17.03 4.77
C GLN A 191 -5.39 18.34 5.07
N GLU A 192 -4.68 19.39 5.43
CA GLU A 192 -5.25 20.72 5.68
C GLU A 192 -5.66 21.41 4.38
N SER A 193 -4.85 21.28 3.32
CA SER A 193 -5.14 21.85 2.00
C SER A 193 -6.21 21.09 1.20
N GLY A 194 -6.63 19.90 1.66
CA GLY A 194 -7.59 19.04 0.95
C GLY A 194 -6.97 18.26 -0.22
N ALA A 195 -5.65 18.11 -0.29
CA ALA A 195 -4.96 17.39 -1.36
C ALA A 195 -5.44 15.93 -1.50
N PHE A 196 -5.89 15.32 -0.40
CA PHE A 196 -6.42 13.94 -0.41
C PHE A 196 -7.92 13.84 -0.72
N ASP A 197 -8.66 14.94 -0.82
CA ASP A 197 -10.13 14.90 -0.93
C ASP A 197 -10.60 14.23 -2.23
N THR A 198 -9.82 14.34 -3.30
CA THR A 198 -10.14 13.73 -4.60
C THR A 198 -9.87 12.24 -4.65
N GLU A 199 -8.98 11.70 -3.83
CA GLU A 199 -8.64 10.29 -3.82
C GLU A 199 -9.44 9.48 -2.79
N ILE A 200 -9.91 10.10 -1.71
CA ILE A 200 -10.61 9.43 -0.62
C ILE A 200 -12.07 9.18 -0.97
N VAL A 201 -12.52 7.94 -0.74
CA VAL A 201 -13.94 7.57 -0.69
C VAL A 201 -14.39 7.46 0.77
N PRO A 202 -15.48 8.15 1.16
CA PRO A 202 -15.97 8.07 2.53
C PRO A 202 -16.46 6.66 2.91
N VAL A 203 -16.19 6.26 4.14
CA VAL A 203 -16.71 5.02 4.73
C VAL A 203 -17.71 5.36 5.82
N MET A 204 -18.94 4.81 5.71
CA MET A 204 -19.95 4.97 6.75
C MET A 204 -19.65 4.00 7.91
N VAL A 205 -19.27 4.53 9.06
CA VAL A 205 -18.92 3.73 10.24
C VAL A 205 -19.89 3.98 11.39
N LYS A 206 -20.20 2.93 12.14
CA LYS A 206 -21.04 3.04 13.35
C LYS A 206 -20.18 3.52 14.52
N LYS A 207 -20.61 4.62 15.14
CA LYS A 207 -20.04 5.14 16.37
C LYS A 207 -21.12 5.24 17.44
N LYS A 208 -21.14 4.27 18.36
CA LYS A 208 -22.26 4.14 19.35
C LYS A 208 -23.61 3.99 18.64
N LYS A 209 -24.51 4.98 18.77
CA LYS A 209 -25.85 5.00 18.16
C LYS A 209 -25.92 5.74 16.84
N GLU A 210 -24.85 6.40 16.41
CA GLU A 210 -24.77 7.23 15.22
C GLU A 210 -23.98 6.53 14.12
N THR A 211 -24.29 6.86 12.86
CA THR A 211 -23.46 6.51 11.71
C THR A 211 -22.74 7.79 11.28
N ILE A 212 -21.44 7.77 11.26
CA ILE A 212 -20.60 8.89 10.85
C ILE A 212 -19.88 8.59 9.54
N GLU A 213 -19.62 9.62 8.77
CA GLU A 213 -18.81 9.56 7.56
C GLU A 213 -17.33 9.66 7.94
N PHE A 214 -16.57 8.58 7.71
CA PHE A 214 -15.13 8.56 7.91
C PHE A 214 -14.42 8.84 6.59
N LYS A 215 -13.78 10.02 6.47
CA LYS A 215 -13.15 10.52 5.25
C LYS A 215 -11.84 11.28 5.48
N LYS A 216 -11.26 11.15 6.66
CA LYS A 216 -10.02 11.83 7.03
C LYS A 216 -9.05 10.84 7.65
N ASP A 217 -7.80 10.81 7.18
CA ASP A 217 -6.76 9.95 7.74
C ASP A 217 -6.52 10.25 9.23
N GLU A 218 -6.45 9.21 10.07
CA GLU A 218 -6.26 9.36 11.52
C GLU A 218 -4.79 9.47 11.94
N GLY A 219 -3.86 9.25 11.00
CA GLY A 219 -2.42 9.16 11.30
C GLY A 219 -1.69 10.50 11.44
N PRO A 220 -1.94 11.52 10.59
CA PRO A 220 -1.16 12.76 10.59
C PRO A 220 -1.20 13.51 11.91
N ARG A 221 -0.02 13.98 12.37
CA ARG A 221 0.19 14.69 13.63
C ARG A 221 0.89 16.03 13.36
N PRO A 222 0.15 17.13 13.20
CA PRO A 222 0.70 18.43 12.76
C PRO A 222 1.81 18.99 13.67
N GLY A 223 1.83 18.63 14.95
CA GLY A 223 2.83 19.10 15.92
C GLY A 223 4.13 18.28 15.96
N THR A 224 4.36 17.35 15.02
CA THR A 224 5.55 16.51 15.03
C THR A 224 6.78 17.30 14.56
N THR A 225 7.83 17.32 15.38
CA THR A 225 9.14 17.91 15.06
C THR A 225 10.26 16.93 15.40
N VAL A 226 11.48 17.19 14.93
CA VAL A 226 12.67 16.38 15.24
C VAL A 226 12.89 16.32 16.75
N GLU A 227 12.73 17.45 17.48
CA GLU A 227 12.90 17.52 18.91
C GLU A 227 11.87 16.70 19.68
N THR A 228 10.64 16.59 19.16
CA THR A 228 9.61 15.73 19.76
C THR A 228 9.90 14.26 19.53
N LEU A 229 10.40 13.88 18.35
CA LEU A 229 10.77 12.52 18.00
C LEU A 229 12.02 12.04 18.75
N ALA A 230 13.03 12.91 18.94
CA ALA A 230 14.25 12.60 19.66
C ALA A 230 14.01 12.11 21.11
N LYS A 231 12.88 12.49 21.73
CA LYS A 231 12.48 12.06 23.07
C LYS A 231 11.93 10.63 23.13
N LEU A 232 11.60 10.03 22.00
CA LEU A 232 11.04 8.68 21.92
C LEU A 232 12.13 7.62 22.18
N ARG A 233 11.78 6.61 22.96
CA ARG A 233 12.66 5.45 23.20
C ARG A 233 12.70 4.57 21.96
N THR A 234 13.84 3.97 21.70
CA THR A 234 13.99 2.91 20.68
C THR A 234 13.19 1.68 21.12
N ILE A 235 12.61 1.00 20.15
CA ILE A 235 11.81 -0.20 20.40
C ILE A 235 12.74 -1.36 20.80
N ASN A 236 13.82 -1.56 20.03
CA ASN A 236 14.88 -2.50 20.41
C ASN A 236 15.94 -1.78 21.24
N PRO A 237 16.41 -2.36 22.36
CA PRO A 237 17.53 -1.81 23.11
C PRO A 237 18.77 -1.64 22.21
N GLY A 238 19.31 -0.43 22.16
CA GLY A 238 20.45 -0.08 21.32
C GLY A 238 20.15 0.03 19.82
N GLY A 239 18.88 -0.08 19.41
CA GLY A 239 18.47 0.12 18.02
C GLY A 239 18.21 1.59 17.69
N PHE A 240 17.66 1.84 16.48
CA PHE A 240 17.40 3.17 15.92
C PHE A 240 15.90 3.45 15.78
N VAL A 241 15.09 2.40 15.63
CA VAL A 241 13.67 2.50 15.33
C VAL A 241 12.86 2.85 16.56
N THR A 242 11.95 3.81 16.41
CA THR A 242 10.99 4.26 17.43
C THR A 242 9.57 4.22 16.88
N ALA A 243 8.58 4.40 17.73
CA ALA A 243 7.19 4.55 17.31
C ALA A 243 6.94 5.83 16.47
N GLY A 244 7.89 6.75 16.39
CA GLY A 244 7.78 8.00 15.62
C GLY A 244 8.43 7.95 14.26
N ASN A 245 9.37 7.01 14.02
CA ASN A 245 10.08 6.87 12.75
C ASN A 245 9.79 5.53 12.03
N ALA A 246 8.67 4.90 12.41
CA ALA A 246 8.10 3.71 11.78
C ALA A 246 6.63 3.97 11.43
N SER A 247 6.11 3.28 10.43
CA SER A 247 4.68 3.30 10.09
C SER A 247 3.84 2.64 11.19
N GLY A 248 2.57 3.03 11.28
CA GLY A 248 1.61 2.47 12.23
C GLY A 248 1.00 1.14 11.79
N ILE A 249 0.21 0.57 12.70
CA ILE A 249 -0.73 -0.53 12.44
C ILE A 249 -2.05 0.10 11.99
N ASN A 250 -2.56 -0.26 10.82
CA ASN A 250 -3.61 0.52 10.18
C ASN A 250 -4.63 -0.34 9.43
N ASP A 251 -5.78 0.29 9.17
CA ASP A 251 -6.92 -0.28 8.45
C ASP A 251 -7.22 0.58 7.23
N GLY A 252 -7.48 -0.03 6.07
CA GLY A 252 -7.81 0.71 4.86
C GLY A 252 -7.89 -0.16 3.61
N ALA A 253 -8.32 0.46 2.51
CA ALA A 253 -8.40 -0.17 1.20
C ALA A 253 -8.15 0.83 0.08
N ALA A 254 -7.72 0.33 -1.08
CA ALA A 254 -7.56 1.10 -2.31
C ALA A 254 -7.86 0.23 -3.53
N ALA A 255 -8.37 0.82 -4.60
CA ALA A 255 -8.63 0.13 -5.85
C ALA A 255 -8.44 1.05 -7.07
N ILE A 256 -8.11 0.42 -8.20
CA ILE A 256 -7.91 1.06 -9.50
C ILE A 256 -8.54 0.15 -10.55
N VAL A 257 -9.19 0.74 -11.57
CA VAL A 257 -9.59 0.04 -12.78
C VAL A 257 -8.41 0.02 -13.73
N VAL A 258 -7.94 -1.17 -14.08
CA VAL A 258 -6.87 -1.43 -15.05
C VAL A 258 -7.52 -1.98 -16.31
N MET A 259 -7.29 -1.37 -17.46
CA MET A 259 -7.99 -1.77 -18.67
C MET A 259 -7.15 -1.56 -19.94
N SER A 260 -7.53 -2.26 -21.04
CA SER A 260 -6.94 -2.00 -22.33
C SER A 260 -7.32 -0.59 -22.82
N GLU A 261 -6.39 0.09 -23.49
CA GLU A 261 -6.67 1.42 -24.08
C GLU A 261 -7.82 1.34 -25.10
N GLU A 262 -7.92 0.24 -25.82
CA GLU A 262 -8.98 -0.02 -26.81
C GLU A 262 -10.36 -0.03 -26.11
N LYS A 263 -10.45 -0.76 -25.01
CA LYS A 263 -11.71 -0.86 -24.24
C LYS A 263 -12.04 0.45 -23.51
N ALA A 264 -11.03 1.20 -23.08
CA ALA A 264 -11.23 2.53 -22.53
C ALA A 264 -11.85 3.49 -23.56
N LYS A 265 -11.35 3.46 -24.80
CA LYS A 265 -11.91 4.25 -25.91
C LYS A 265 -13.34 3.82 -26.26
N GLU A 266 -13.60 2.51 -26.33
CA GLU A 266 -14.95 1.97 -26.60
C GLU A 266 -15.98 2.43 -25.57
N LEU A 267 -15.61 2.42 -24.29
CA LEU A 267 -16.51 2.83 -23.18
C LEU A 267 -16.49 4.34 -22.89
N GLY A 268 -15.67 5.13 -23.59
CA GLY A 268 -15.51 6.56 -23.34
C GLY A 268 -14.85 6.88 -21.98
N VAL A 269 -14.09 5.95 -21.43
CA VAL A 269 -13.36 6.12 -20.18
C VAL A 269 -12.16 7.04 -20.40
N LYS A 270 -12.03 8.08 -19.56
CA LYS A 270 -10.85 8.94 -19.55
C LYS A 270 -9.78 8.35 -18.62
N PRO A 271 -8.62 7.88 -19.16
CA PRO A 271 -7.55 7.37 -18.33
C PRO A 271 -6.95 8.43 -17.41
N MET A 272 -6.52 8.01 -16.22
CA MET A 272 -5.68 8.83 -15.33
C MET A 272 -4.21 8.75 -15.75
N ALA A 273 -3.74 7.57 -16.18
CA ALA A 273 -2.39 7.34 -16.68
C ALA A 273 -2.33 6.05 -17.52
N THR A 274 -1.24 5.91 -18.26
CA THR A 274 -0.82 4.66 -18.93
C THR A 274 0.11 3.88 -17.99
N PHE A 275 -0.11 2.58 -17.85
CA PHE A 275 0.82 1.65 -17.22
C PHE A 275 2.02 1.42 -18.16
N VAL A 276 3.22 1.73 -17.70
CA VAL A 276 4.44 1.55 -18.50
C VAL A 276 5.07 0.18 -18.25
N ALA A 277 5.38 -0.11 -16.98
CA ALA A 277 5.99 -1.37 -16.59
C ALA A 277 5.84 -1.62 -15.08
N GLY A 278 5.90 -2.90 -14.71
CA GLY A 278 5.98 -3.33 -13.31
C GLY A 278 7.05 -4.39 -13.10
N ALA A 279 7.56 -4.49 -11.87
CA ALA A 279 8.54 -5.50 -11.47
C ALA A 279 8.43 -5.89 -10.00
N LEU A 280 8.68 -7.18 -9.74
CA LEU A 280 9.07 -7.72 -8.43
C LEU A 280 10.54 -8.07 -8.47
N ALA A 281 11.26 -7.88 -7.34
CA ALA A 281 12.63 -8.31 -7.17
C ALA A 281 12.86 -8.79 -5.75
N GLY A 282 13.76 -9.78 -5.56
CA GLY A 282 14.16 -10.29 -4.27
C GLY A 282 15.45 -9.63 -3.77
N VAL A 283 15.58 -9.56 -2.44
CA VAL A 283 16.77 -9.13 -1.70
C VAL A 283 16.91 -9.99 -0.44
N ASP A 284 17.99 -9.83 0.30
CA ASP A 284 18.16 -10.51 1.60
C ASP A 284 17.01 -10.14 2.56
N PRO A 285 16.31 -11.14 3.14
CA PRO A 285 15.24 -10.89 4.12
C PRO A 285 15.67 -10.03 5.30
N SER A 286 16.92 -10.17 5.77
CA SER A 286 17.43 -9.42 6.93
C SER A 286 17.51 -7.90 6.73
N ILE A 287 17.45 -7.46 5.47
CA ILE A 287 17.43 -6.06 5.03
C ILE A 287 16.28 -5.82 4.04
N MET A 288 15.12 -6.43 4.27
CA MET A 288 13.99 -6.42 3.33
C MET A 288 13.60 -5.00 2.85
N GLY A 289 13.85 -3.99 3.68
CA GLY A 289 13.54 -2.59 3.35
C GLY A 289 14.25 -2.05 2.11
N ILE A 290 15.36 -2.69 1.66
CA ILE A 290 16.08 -2.32 0.43
C ILE A 290 15.42 -2.89 -0.84
N GLY A 291 14.39 -3.70 -0.71
CA GLY A 291 13.64 -4.26 -1.85
C GLY A 291 13.27 -3.25 -2.95
N PRO A 292 12.84 -2.01 -2.63
CA PRO A 292 12.58 -0.97 -3.62
C PRO A 292 13.76 -0.67 -4.55
N VAL A 293 14.99 -0.75 -4.07
CA VAL A 293 16.19 -0.52 -4.89
C VAL A 293 16.27 -1.58 -6.00
N ALA A 294 16.11 -2.85 -5.65
CA ALA A 294 16.17 -3.95 -6.60
C ALA A 294 15.01 -3.91 -7.61
N SER A 295 13.77 -3.70 -7.15
CA SER A 295 12.60 -3.67 -8.02
C SER A 295 12.58 -2.44 -8.93
N THR A 296 13.02 -1.27 -8.44
CA THR A 296 13.12 -0.05 -9.25
C THR A 296 14.22 -0.18 -10.31
N LYS A 297 15.41 -0.66 -9.96
CA LYS A 297 16.47 -0.94 -10.96
C LYS A 297 15.99 -1.91 -12.03
N LYS A 298 15.23 -2.94 -11.63
CA LYS A 298 14.67 -3.93 -12.58
C LYS A 298 13.63 -3.33 -13.52
N VAL A 299 12.73 -2.47 -13.02
CA VAL A 299 11.72 -1.84 -13.88
C VAL A 299 12.32 -0.75 -14.75
N MET A 300 13.29 0.01 -14.27
CA MET A 300 14.05 0.97 -15.09
C MET A 300 14.83 0.28 -16.23
N ALA A 301 15.45 -0.87 -15.96
CA ALA A 301 16.12 -1.65 -17.00
C ALA A 301 15.18 -2.14 -18.12
N LYS A 302 13.89 -2.41 -17.81
CA LYS A 302 12.88 -2.77 -18.81
C LYS A 302 12.47 -1.61 -19.70
N THR A 303 12.54 -0.38 -19.20
CA THR A 303 12.01 0.81 -19.85
C THR A 303 13.08 1.72 -20.44
N GLY A 304 14.34 1.54 -20.02
CA GLY A 304 15.44 2.45 -20.34
C GLY A 304 15.41 3.77 -19.56
N MET A 305 14.43 3.95 -18.67
CA MET A 305 14.29 5.14 -17.83
C MET A 305 15.33 5.16 -16.69
N LYS A 306 15.63 6.36 -16.22
CA LYS A 306 16.50 6.62 -15.08
C LYS A 306 15.70 7.28 -13.96
N ILE A 307 16.30 7.39 -12.77
CA ILE A 307 15.61 7.95 -11.60
C ILE A 307 15.25 9.43 -11.79
N GLU A 308 16.07 10.19 -12.52
CA GLU A 308 15.87 11.60 -12.85
C GLU A 308 14.69 11.83 -13.81
N ASP A 309 14.24 10.80 -14.52
CA ASP A 309 13.13 10.91 -15.47
C ASP A 309 11.76 10.90 -14.76
N PHE A 310 11.71 10.60 -13.46
CA PHE A 310 10.46 10.60 -12.70
C PHE A 310 10.19 11.97 -12.09
N ASP A 311 9.04 12.55 -12.42
CA ASP A 311 8.58 13.81 -11.80
C ASP A 311 8.17 13.58 -10.35
N ILE A 312 7.51 12.45 -10.06
CA ILE A 312 7.02 12.11 -8.73
C ILE A 312 7.33 10.63 -8.42
N ILE A 313 7.78 10.38 -7.20
CA ILE A 313 8.04 9.06 -6.67
C ILE A 313 7.24 8.87 -5.38
N GLU A 314 6.30 7.93 -5.35
CA GLU A 314 5.64 7.47 -4.14
C GLU A 314 6.33 6.18 -3.67
N ALA A 315 7.18 6.29 -2.65
CA ALA A 315 7.84 5.18 -1.99
C ALA A 315 7.21 4.94 -0.61
N ASN A 316 6.72 3.73 -0.36
CA ASN A 316 6.09 3.43 0.93
C ASN A 316 7.09 3.52 2.08
N GLU A 317 6.71 4.23 3.12
CA GLU A 317 7.55 4.48 4.30
C GLU A 317 7.21 3.47 5.42
N ALA A 318 7.62 2.21 5.25
CA ALA A 318 7.46 1.23 6.33
C ALA A 318 8.28 1.63 7.56
N PHE A 319 9.51 2.12 7.33
CA PHE A 319 10.43 2.68 8.32
C PHE A 319 11.22 3.85 7.71
N ALA A 320 11.55 4.85 8.50
CA ALA A 320 12.43 5.94 8.04
C ALA A 320 13.81 5.40 7.60
N ALA A 321 14.35 4.42 8.33
CA ALA A 321 15.62 3.75 7.98
C ALA A 321 15.63 3.25 6.53
N GLN A 322 14.63 2.49 6.17
CA GLN A 322 14.49 1.94 4.81
C GLN A 322 14.29 3.07 3.78
N SER A 323 13.48 4.09 4.09
CA SER A 323 13.20 5.18 3.16
C SER A 323 14.45 6.02 2.86
N VAL A 324 15.24 6.33 3.89
CA VAL A 324 16.52 7.06 3.75
C VAL A 324 17.53 6.23 2.95
N ALA A 325 17.69 4.95 3.25
CA ALA A 325 18.63 4.08 2.54
C ALA A 325 18.24 3.92 1.06
N VAL A 326 16.95 3.71 0.76
CA VAL A 326 16.44 3.62 -0.62
C VAL A 326 16.66 4.92 -1.38
N GLY A 327 16.41 6.08 -0.75
CA GLY A 327 16.66 7.39 -1.34
C GLY A 327 18.15 7.58 -1.72
N LYS A 328 19.06 7.21 -0.82
CA LYS A 328 20.52 7.27 -1.06
C LYS A 328 20.96 6.32 -2.21
N ASP A 329 20.50 5.06 -2.18
CA ASP A 329 20.94 4.02 -3.14
C ASP A 329 20.39 4.22 -4.57
N LEU A 330 19.25 4.87 -4.70
CA LEU A 330 18.64 5.21 -5.99
C LEU A 330 19.01 6.62 -6.47
N GLY A 331 19.56 7.47 -5.60
CA GLY A 331 19.83 8.87 -5.94
C GLY A 331 18.57 9.72 -6.09
N ILE A 332 17.52 9.43 -5.30
CA ILE A 332 16.27 10.18 -5.36
C ILE A 332 16.45 11.58 -4.77
N ASP A 333 15.99 12.61 -5.48
CA ASP A 333 15.83 13.96 -4.91
C ASP A 333 14.65 13.95 -3.94
N THR A 334 14.96 13.77 -2.65
CA THR A 334 13.95 13.61 -1.58
C THR A 334 13.11 14.87 -1.33
N GLU A 335 13.61 16.04 -1.74
CA GLU A 335 12.89 17.30 -1.58
C GLU A 335 11.89 17.55 -2.72
N LYS A 336 12.24 17.14 -3.95
CA LYS A 336 11.44 17.46 -5.13
C LYS A 336 10.54 16.29 -5.57
N GLN A 337 11.06 15.05 -5.52
CA GLN A 337 10.41 13.90 -6.13
C GLN A 337 9.65 13.02 -5.12
N LEU A 338 10.18 12.88 -3.88
CA LEU A 338 9.75 11.84 -2.95
C LEU A 338 8.57 12.28 -2.09
N ASN A 339 7.49 11.48 -2.14
CA ASN A 339 6.32 11.57 -1.25
C ASN A 339 5.91 13.03 -0.98
N PRO A 340 5.47 13.77 -1.99
CA PRO A 340 5.22 15.20 -1.85
C PRO A 340 4.15 15.54 -0.81
N ASN A 341 3.24 14.59 -0.53
CA ASN A 341 2.18 14.71 0.46
C ASN A 341 2.44 13.89 1.74
N GLY A 342 3.71 13.54 2.03
CA GLY A 342 4.05 12.63 3.10
C GLY A 342 3.71 11.17 2.76
N GLY A 343 4.10 10.24 3.62
CA GLY A 343 3.94 8.80 3.38
C GLY A 343 3.44 8.02 4.58
N ALA A 344 3.72 6.73 4.60
CA ALA A 344 3.12 5.79 5.55
C ALA A 344 3.51 6.03 7.02
N ILE A 345 4.64 6.66 7.30
CA ILE A 345 5.00 7.07 8.67
C ILE A 345 3.92 7.99 9.25
N ALA A 346 3.39 8.88 8.42
CA ALA A 346 2.33 9.81 8.82
C ALA A 346 0.93 9.23 8.56
N LEU A 347 0.68 8.69 7.37
CA LEU A 347 -0.64 8.24 6.94
C LEU A 347 -1.01 6.87 7.50
N GLY A 348 -0.04 5.95 7.61
CA GLY A 348 -0.25 4.58 8.04
C GLY A 348 0.01 3.54 6.94
N HIS A 349 0.11 2.25 7.37
CA HIS A 349 0.50 1.14 6.52
C HIS A 349 -0.45 -0.07 6.65
N PRO A 350 -1.68 -0.01 6.11
CA PRO A 350 -2.54 -1.19 5.98
C PRO A 350 -1.91 -2.14 4.95
N VAL A 351 -1.18 -3.17 5.42
CA VAL A 351 -0.16 -3.90 4.65
C VAL A 351 -0.63 -4.37 3.27
N GLY A 352 -1.75 -5.06 3.15
CA GLY A 352 -2.27 -5.56 1.88
C GLY A 352 -2.80 -4.48 0.93
N ALA A 353 -3.16 -3.31 1.45
CA ALA A 353 -3.69 -2.18 0.68
C ALA A 353 -2.61 -1.18 0.23
N SER A 354 -1.51 -1.07 0.98
CA SER A 354 -0.54 0.02 0.85
C SER A 354 0.05 0.16 -0.54
N GLY A 355 0.34 -0.94 -1.22
CA GLY A 355 0.90 -0.87 -2.58
C GLY A 355 -0.05 -0.21 -3.59
N CYS A 356 -1.35 -0.48 -3.52
CA CYS A 356 -2.34 0.21 -4.34
C CYS A 356 -2.56 1.66 -3.84
N ARG A 357 -2.54 1.88 -2.51
CA ARG A 357 -2.70 3.21 -1.91
C ARG A 357 -1.65 4.19 -2.43
N ILE A 358 -0.36 3.81 -2.45
CA ILE A 358 0.70 4.70 -2.95
C ILE A 358 0.50 5.01 -4.44
N LEU A 359 0.05 4.06 -5.24
CA LEU A 359 -0.24 4.31 -6.66
C LEU A 359 -1.46 5.22 -6.84
N VAL A 360 -2.50 5.09 -6.02
CA VAL A 360 -3.66 6.01 -6.03
C VAL A 360 -3.18 7.44 -5.75
N THR A 361 -2.43 7.64 -4.67
CA THR A 361 -1.88 8.98 -4.32
C THR A 361 -0.99 9.51 -5.44
N LEU A 362 -0.11 8.69 -6.01
CA LEU A 362 0.74 9.07 -7.15
C LEU A 362 -0.07 9.59 -8.33
N LEU A 363 -1.12 8.86 -8.73
CA LEU A 363 -1.97 9.23 -9.88
C LEU A 363 -2.70 10.56 -9.66
N HIS A 364 -3.25 10.80 -8.47
CA HIS A 364 -3.91 12.04 -8.13
C HIS A 364 -2.94 13.21 -8.07
N GLU A 365 -1.76 13.00 -7.46
CA GLU A 365 -0.73 14.03 -7.36
C GLU A 365 -0.13 14.40 -8.71
N MET A 366 0.10 13.40 -9.59
CA MET A 366 0.54 13.64 -10.96
C MET A 366 -0.47 14.51 -11.73
N GLN A 367 -1.75 14.24 -11.59
CA GLN A 367 -2.79 15.08 -12.22
C GLN A 367 -2.84 16.50 -11.65
N ALA A 368 -2.75 16.63 -10.33
CA ALA A 368 -2.80 17.92 -9.66
C ALA A 368 -1.63 18.84 -10.03
N ARG A 369 -0.44 18.27 -10.20
CA ARG A 369 0.79 19.02 -10.57
C ARG A 369 1.06 19.09 -12.07
N GLY A 370 0.31 18.39 -12.91
CA GLY A 370 0.62 18.26 -14.33
C GLY A 370 1.90 17.48 -14.62
N ALA A 371 2.30 16.61 -13.68
CA ALA A 371 3.45 15.73 -13.83
C ALA A 371 3.17 14.63 -14.87
N LYS A 372 4.20 14.21 -15.61
CA LYS A 372 4.06 13.28 -16.73
C LYS A 372 4.49 11.86 -16.39
N THR A 373 5.47 11.71 -15.49
CA THR A 373 6.08 10.42 -15.17
C THR A 373 6.07 10.17 -13.67
N GLY A 374 5.67 8.96 -13.29
CA GLY A 374 5.59 8.57 -11.90
C GLY A 374 6.08 7.16 -11.61
N LEU A 375 6.65 6.98 -10.44
CA LEU A 375 7.10 5.69 -9.90
C LEU A 375 6.42 5.42 -8.56
N ALA A 376 5.73 4.29 -8.44
CA ALA A 376 5.30 3.74 -7.15
C ALA A 376 6.20 2.58 -6.78
N THR A 377 6.74 2.55 -5.56
CA THR A 377 7.62 1.48 -5.09
C THR A 377 7.46 1.20 -3.60
N LEU A 378 7.65 -0.05 -3.19
CA LEU A 378 7.63 -0.42 -1.78
C LEU A 378 8.45 -1.67 -1.48
N CYS A 379 8.92 -1.75 -0.23
CA CYS A 379 9.54 -2.93 0.34
C CYS A 379 8.48 -3.98 0.72
N ILE A 380 8.91 -5.21 0.83
CA ILE A 380 8.05 -6.37 1.11
C ILE A 380 8.75 -7.26 2.14
N GLY A 381 8.04 -7.62 3.21
CA GLY A 381 8.50 -8.60 4.18
C GLY A 381 8.93 -9.92 3.51
N GLY A 382 9.97 -10.55 4.03
CA GLY A 382 10.58 -11.73 3.41
C GLY A 382 11.65 -11.40 2.35
N GLY A 383 12.02 -10.12 2.20
CA GLY A 383 13.14 -9.70 1.35
C GLY A 383 12.77 -9.52 -0.12
N MET A 384 11.80 -8.66 -0.40
CA MET A 384 11.40 -8.33 -1.77
C MET A 384 11.09 -6.83 -1.94
N GLY A 385 10.93 -6.40 -3.19
CA GLY A 385 10.39 -5.11 -3.56
C GLY A 385 9.44 -5.20 -4.74
N CYS A 386 8.49 -4.27 -4.81
CA CYS A 386 7.57 -4.11 -5.95
C CYS A 386 7.63 -2.67 -6.45
N SER A 387 7.69 -2.50 -7.77
CA SER A 387 7.72 -1.18 -8.41
C SER A 387 6.79 -1.14 -9.62
N THR A 388 6.20 0.01 -9.88
CA THR A 388 5.33 0.27 -11.04
C THR A 388 5.61 1.66 -11.58
N ILE A 389 5.83 1.77 -12.89
CA ILE A 389 6.01 3.03 -13.61
C ILE A 389 4.72 3.34 -14.36
N VAL A 390 4.28 4.58 -14.25
CA VAL A 390 3.11 5.13 -14.94
C VAL A 390 3.47 6.42 -15.67
N LYS A 391 2.70 6.76 -16.72
CA LYS A 391 2.89 7.97 -17.51
C LYS A 391 1.54 8.60 -17.86
N ILE A 392 1.42 9.92 -17.70
CA ILE A 392 0.29 10.69 -18.25
C ILE A 392 0.69 11.14 -19.65
N GLU A 393 -0.05 10.70 -20.64
CA GLU A 393 0.12 11.12 -22.03
C GLU A 393 -0.67 12.40 -22.32
N ASP A 394 -0.22 13.19 -23.29
CA ASP A 394 -0.87 14.43 -23.72
C ASP A 394 -2.22 14.21 -24.38
#